data_38790d643d202eaac98794c515c86d1d
#
_entry.id   38790d643d202eaac98794c515c86d1d
#
_cell.length_a   1.000
_cell.length_b   1.000
_cell.length_c   1.000
_cell.angle_alpha   90.00
_cell.angle_beta   90.00
_cell.angle_gamma   90.00
#
_symmetry.space_group_name_H-M   'P 1'
#
loop_
_entity.id
_entity.type
_entity.pdbx_description
1 polymer ?
#
loop_
_entity_poly.entity_id
_entity_poly.type
_entity_poly.pdbx_seq_one_letter_code
_entity_poly.pdbx_strand_id
1 'polypeptide(L)'
;MPFLFLVLLVLAESNLAEIRLSGYAKSTLLFNKVEKAPKLDFSTSYEAQNNLRIMLDVFQNNHSWQMHYELTPILSSQTSLTSSFESRNFSYRAFDLDETLSSKQRKNKILQNLDRLNVQFQFDESDLTIGRQSIDLGSARMIKPTDIFSPFNLQTINTEYRIGVDAFRYQRHLSELSEIDVGFIFGSKGKSENSAAYLRIQTNLRGADLKASLVEYARQTLYSFGIETSIKKSGFWLEVADVRGDEHYTLISLGLDRALSETLFAQIEYHHNGAGTDDSFAYPKKIKEIAYQKGGVTLFGKDYFLPSISAQISPLFNLSLGAVFNLTDNSSFISLLGAWSATENFYIDLGWYHFSGRDFLELPSGKLTLGSEYGLNSGSVFTTLKYYF
;
A
#
# COMPACT_ATOMS: atom_id res chain seq x y z
N MET A 1 19.14 22.28 -2.12
CA MET A 1 20.59 22.30 -1.86
C MET A 1 21.01 22.64 -0.42
N PRO A 2 20.41 23.55 0.36
CA PRO A 2 20.88 23.79 1.74
C PRO A 2 20.68 22.61 2.71
N PHE A 3 19.69 21.74 2.45
CA PHE A 3 19.40 20.59 3.32
C PHE A 3 20.45 19.46 3.21
N LEU A 4 20.97 19.21 2.01
CA LEU A 4 22.06 18.25 1.79
C LEU A 4 23.35 18.69 2.53
N PHE A 5 23.58 20.00 2.60
CA PHE A 5 24.71 20.61 3.32
C PHE A 5 24.56 20.47 4.84
N LEU A 6 23.34 20.55 5.38
CA LEU A 6 23.06 20.37 6.81
C LEU A 6 23.29 18.91 7.24
N VAL A 7 22.86 17.94 6.42
CA VAL A 7 23.10 16.51 6.66
C VAL A 7 24.61 16.19 6.60
N LEU A 8 25.34 16.76 5.64
CA LEU A 8 26.79 16.62 5.55
C LEU A 8 27.56 17.28 6.70
N LEU A 9 27.04 18.38 7.26
CA LEU A 9 27.64 19.07 8.42
C LEU A 9 27.48 18.26 9.71
N VAL A 10 26.33 17.60 9.93
CA VAL A 10 26.11 16.70 11.07
C VAL A 10 26.98 15.45 10.97
N LEU A 11 27.30 15.00 9.73
CA LEU A 11 28.16 13.85 9.48
C LEU A 11 29.66 14.14 9.73
N ALA A 12 30.08 15.39 9.73
CA ALA A 12 31.50 15.77 9.89
C ALA A 12 32.01 15.67 11.34
N GLU A 13 31.13 15.56 12.33
CA GLU A 13 31.51 15.59 13.77
C GLU A 13 31.70 14.21 14.43
N SER A 14 31.42 13.07 13.75
CA SER A 14 31.55 11.77 14.41
C SER A 14 32.36 10.75 13.61
N ASN A 15 33.53 10.36 14.15
CA ASN A 15 34.36 9.26 13.68
C ASN A 15 33.73 7.86 13.82
N LEU A 16 32.40 7.73 14.10
CA LEU A 16 31.70 6.49 14.42
C LEU A 16 30.34 6.34 13.72
N ALA A 17 30.06 7.07 12.64
CA ALA A 17 28.83 6.93 11.90
C ALA A 17 28.99 5.86 10.79
N GLU A 18 28.10 4.87 10.76
CA GLU A 18 27.94 3.99 9.60
C GLU A 18 26.98 4.64 8.62
N ILE A 19 27.44 4.89 7.41
CA ILE A 19 26.64 5.47 6.31
C ILE A 19 26.36 4.37 5.30
N ARG A 20 25.07 4.12 5.04
CA ARG A 20 24.62 3.18 4.01
C ARG A 20 23.90 3.94 2.90
N LEU A 21 24.44 3.86 1.70
CA LEU A 21 23.80 4.35 0.48
C LEU A 21 23.36 3.14 -0.34
N SER A 22 22.07 3.08 -0.65
CA SER A 22 21.47 2.01 -1.44
C SER A 22 20.36 2.58 -2.32
N GLY A 23 19.82 1.76 -3.22
CA GLY A 23 18.75 2.22 -4.07
C GLY A 23 18.35 1.23 -5.14
N TYR A 24 17.46 1.67 -6.01
CA TYR A 24 17.09 0.90 -7.19
C TYR A 24 16.75 1.79 -8.37
N ALA A 25 16.92 1.24 -9.55
CA ALA A 25 16.35 1.73 -10.79
C ALA A 25 15.37 0.66 -11.33
N LYS A 26 14.12 1.03 -11.52
CA LYS A 26 13.09 0.16 -12.10
C LYS A 26 12.52 0.80 -13.35
N SER A 27 12.30 -0.02 -14.38
CA SER A 27 11.62 0.41 -15.62
C SER A 27 10.49 -0.56 -15.90
N THR A 28 9.26 -0.09 -15.83
CA THR A 28 8.05 -0.88 -16.10
C THR A 28 7.41 -0.42 -17.40
N LEU A 29 7.23 -1.35 -18.32
CA LEU A 29 6.44 -1.17 -19.53
C LEU A 29 5.09 -1.84 -19.32
N LEU A 30 4.02 -1.07 -19.45
CA LEU A 30 2.64 -1.50 -19.26
C LEU A 30 1.86 -1.34 -20.56
N PHE A 31 1.19 -2.40 -20.99
CA PHE A 31 0.24 -2.41 -22.08
C PHE A 31 -1.16 -2.68 -21.52
N ASN A 32 -2.03 -1.70 -21.67
CA ASN A 32 -3.42 -1.79 -21.24
C ASN A 32 -4.31 -1.96 -22.47
N LYS A 33 -5.10 -3.02 -22.47
CA LYS A 33 -6.22 -3.16 -23.38
C LYS A 33 -7.43 -2.54 -22.71
N VAL A 34 -7.97 -1.48 -23.24
CA VAL A 34 -9.17 -0.82 -22.71
C VAL A 34 -10.37 -1.32 -23.50
N GLU A 35 -11.42 -1.78 -22.84
CA GLU A 35 -12.67 -2.13 -23.50
C GLU A 35 -13.43 -0.87 -23.89
N LYS A 36 -14.23 -0.99 -24.96
CA LYS A 36 -14.98 0.15 -25.49
C LYS A 36 -16.09 0.54 -24.50
N ALA A 37 -15.99 1.71 -23.91
CA ALA A 37 -17.11 2.29 -23.19
C ALA A 37 -18.01 3.06 -24.16
N PRO A 38 -19.34 3.02 -24.02
CA PRO A 38 -20.25 3.84 -24.82
C PRO A 38 -19.82 5.32 -24.74
N LYS A 39 -19.67 5.98 -25.89
CA LYS A 39 -19.31 7.41 -26.00
C LYS A 39 -17.88 7.80 -25.54
N LEU A 40 -17.04 6.82 -25.19
CA LEU A 40 -15.65 7.09 -24.84
C LEU A 40 -14.77 6.26 -25.78
N ASP A 41 -13.95 6.92 -26.58
CA ASP A 41 -13.01 6.25 -27.48
C ASP A 41 -11.74 5.88 -26.71
N PHE A 42 -11.79 4.75 -26.02
CA PHE A 42 -10.63 4.18 -25.39
C PHE A 42 -9.95 3.22 -26.33
N SER A 43 -8.74 3.51 -26.70
CA SER A 43 -7.87 2.62 -27.45
C SER A 43 -6.87 1.96 -26.52
N THR A 44 -6.26 0.86 -26.99
CA THR A 44 -5.12 0.24 -26.31
C THR A 44 -4.08 1.31 -25.98
N SER A 45 -3.62 1.37 -24.72
CA SER A 45 -2.62 2.31 -24.27
C SER A 45 -1.35 1.58 -23.83
N TYR A 46 -0.24 2.26 -23.97
CA TYR A 46 1.03 1.87 -23.37
C TYR A 46 1.57 2.97 -22.49
N GLU A 47 2.19 2.55 -21.40
CA GLU A 47 2.81 3.43 -20.43
C GLU A 47 4.17 2.89 -20.03
N ALA A 48 5.16 3.77 -19.96
CA ALA A 48 6.47 3.46 -19.42
C ALA A 48 6.67 4.27 -18.14
N GLN A 49 6.83 3.58 -17.03
CA GLN A 49 7.14 4.16 -15.72
C GLN A 49 8.55 3.80 -15.33
N ASN A 50 9.37 4.80 -15.03
CA ASN A 50 10.73 4.60 -14.56
C ASN A 50 10.84 5.14 -13.13
N ASN A 51 11.30 4.31 -12.20
CA ASN A 51 11.48 4.68 -10.80
C ASN A 51 12.97 4.66 -10.47
N LEU A 52 13.51 5.77 -10.03
CA LEU A 52 14.84 5.85 -9.42
C LEU A 52 14.67 6.20 -7.95
N ARG A 53 15.04 5.29 -7.06
CA ARG A 53 15.02 5.51 -5.61
C ARG A 53 16.43 5.52 -5.06
N ILE A 54 16.73 6.53 -4.27
CA ILE A 54 17.99 6.66 -3.53
C ILE A 54 17.62 6.66 -2.04
N MET A 55 18.32 5.82 -1.27
CA MET A 55 18.12 5.62 0.16
C MET A 55 19.43 5.87 0.88
N LEU A 56 19.43 6.86 1.76
CA LEU A 56 20.52 7.20 2.64
C LEU A 56 20.09 6.89 4.07
N ASP A 57 20.77 5.94 4.71
CA ASP A 57 20.61 5.59 6.11
C ASP A 57 21.93 5.86 6.84
N VAL A 58 21.87 6.54 7.98
CA VAL A 58 23.00 6.88 8.81
C VAL A 58 22.76 6.35 10.21
N PHE A 59 23.66 5.54 10.72
CA PHE A 59 23.57 4.95 12.04
C PHE A 59 24.67 5.52 12.95
N GLN A 60 24.27 5.97 14.11
CA GLN A 60 25.15 6.41 15.18
C GLN A 60 24.71 5.73 16.47
N ASN A 61 25.58 5.61 17.46
CA ASN A 61 25.41 4.81 18.69
C ASN A 61 23.95 4.62 19.17
N ASN A 62 23.21 5.72 19.40
CA ASN A 62 21.85 5.70 19.96
C ASN A 62 20.82 6.43 19.10
N HIS A 63 21.16 6.79 17.87
CA HIS A 63 20.20 7.39 16.94
C HIS A 63 20.55 7.04 15.49
N SER A 64 19.54 7.04 14.64
CA SER A 64 19.68 6.82 13.21
C SER A 64 18.86 7.83 12.41
N TRP A 65 19.29 8.08 11.18
CA TRP A 65 18.64 8.98 10.25
C TRP A 65 18.31 8.23 8.97
N GLN A 66 17.15 8.52 8.40
CA GLN A 66 16.74 7.98 7.11
C GLN A 66 16.33 9.10 6.18
N MET A 67 16.78 9.04 4.94
CA MET A 67 16.31 9.89 3.84
C MET A 67 16.16 9.04 2.59
N HIS A 68 14.91 8.80 2.16
CA HIS A 68 14.61 8.05 0.95
C HIS A 68 13.83 8.92 -0.02
N TYR A 69 14.38 9.09 -1.21
CA TYR A 69 13.81 9.91 -2.27
C TYR A 69 13.61 9.09 -3.54
N GLU A 70 12.46 9.24 -4.16
CA GLU A 70 12.11 8.58 -5.41
C GLU A 70 11.72 9.58 -6.48
N LEU A 71 12.27 9.40 -7.68
CA LEU A 71 11.90 10.12 -8.89
C LEU A 71 11.24 9.16 -9.86
N THR A 72 10.07 9.54 -10.38
CA THR A 72 9.24 8.68 -11.25
C THR A 72 8.84 9.41 -12.54
N PRO A 73 9.66 9.38 -13.60
CA PRO A 73 9.24 9.74 -14.95
C PRO A 73 8.23 8.73 -15.50
N ILE A 74 7.09 9.24 -15.98
CA ILE A 74 6.00 8.47 -16.61
C ILE A 74 5.80 8.99 -18.03
N LEU A 75 5.85 8.08 -18.99
CA LEU A 75 5.56 8.33 -20.40
C LEU A 75 4.32 7.53 -20.78
N SER A 76 3.26 8.19 -21.27
CA SER A 76 2.02 7.52 -21.64
C SER A 76 1.58 7.89 -23.06
N SER A 77 1.05 6.92 -23.80
CA SER A 77 0.48 7.15 -25.13
C SER A 77 -0.82 7.93 -25.09
N GLN A 78 -1.55 7.86 -23.97
CA GLN A 78 -2.84 8.50 -23.78
C GLN A 78 -2.87 9.36 -22.52
N THR A 79 -3.81 10.31 -22.48
CA THR A 79 -4.15 11.01 -21.25
C THR A 79 -4.89 10.02 -20.34
N SER A 80 -4.18 9.36 -19.44
CA SER A 80 -4.77 8.39 -18.54
C SER A 80 -5.75 9.06 -17.59
N LEU A 81 -7.01 8.58 -17.58
CA LEU A 81 -7.98 8.92 -16.54
C LEU A 81 -7.71 8.09 -15.26
N THR A 82 -6.98 6.99 -15.40
CA THR A 82 -6.60 6.09 -14.31
C THR A 82 -5.16 5.65 -14.53
N SER A 83 -4.19 6.30 -13.89
CA SER A 83 -2.88 5.70 -13.77
C SER A 83 -3.01 4.55 -12.77
N SER A 84 -2.91 3.32 -13.25
CA SER A 84 -2.91 2.09 -12.43
C SER A 84 -1.74 2.06 -11.41
N PHE A 85 -0.85 3.03 -11.50
CA PHE A 85 0.37 3.12 -10.70
C PHE A 85 0.24 3.99 -9.45
N GLU A 86 -0.82 4.80 -9.31
CA GLU A 86 -0.87 5.79 -8.26
C GLU A 86 -2.25 5.94 -7.60
N SER A 87 -2.49 5.08 -6.62
CA SER A 87 -3.40 5.42 -5.52
C SER A 87 -2.54 5.84 -4.32
N ARG A 88 -2.02 7.06 -4.34
CA ARG A 88 -1.25 7.59 -3.20
C ARG A 88 -2.19 8.41 -2.32
N ASN A 89 -2.42 7.95 -1.10
CA ASN A 89 -3.15 8.73 -0.11
C ASN A 89 -2.16 9.64 0.64
N PHE A 90 -2.10 10.91 0.26
CA PHE A 90 -1.24 11.91 0.91
C PHE A 90 -1.92 12.65 2.07
N SER A 91 -3.05 12.18 2.55
CA SER A 91 -3.81 12.84 3.61
C SER A 91 -3.01 13.03 4.90
N TYR A 92 -2.01 12.18 5.15
CA TYR A 92 -1.24 12.11 6.38
C TYR A 92 0.21 12.60 6.22
N ARG A 93 0.37 13.68 5.44
CA ARG A 93 1.64 14.40 5.27
C ARG A 93 1.44 15.88 5.51
N ALA A 94 2.14 16.42 6.50
CA ALA A 94 2.07 17.85 6.84
C ALA A 94 2.60 18.73 5.70
N PHE A 95 3.68 18.27 5.07
CA PHE A 95 4.33 18.91 3.93
C PHE A 95 4.33 17.92 2.77
N ASP A 96 3.57 18.26 1.74
CA ASP A 96 3.60 17.52 0.50
C ASP A 96 4.75 18.04 -0.36
N LEU A 97 5.81 17.25 -0.44
CA LEU A 97 6.93 17.48 -1.36
C LEU A 97 6.75 16.66 -2.64
N ASP A 98 5.62 15.98 -2.78
CA ASP A 98 5.28 15.16 -3.92
C ASP A 98 4.64 16.06 -4.98
N GLU A 99 5.46 16.67 -5.78
CA GLU A 99 4.99 17.52 -6.86
C GLU A 99 5.23 16.86 -8.21
N THR A 100 4.33 17.16 -9.15
CA THR A 100 4.59 16.93 -10.55
C THR A 100 5.60 17.97 -11.02
N LEU A 101 6.87 17.60 -11.14
CA LEU A 101 7.96 18.50 -11.54
C LEU A 101 7.81 19.01 -12.96
N SER A 102 7.18 18.24 -13.84
CA SER A 102 6.91 18.64 -15.21
C SER A 102 5.64 18.01 -15.76
N SER A 103 4.73 18.82 -16.23
CA SER A 103 3.51 18.40 -16.93
C SER A 103 3.17 19.40 -18.03
N LYS A 104 4.02 19.48 -19.07
CA LYS A 104 3.69 20.29 -20.26
C LYS A 104 2.58 19.68 -21.12
N GLN A 105 2.41 18.37 -21.02
CA GLN A 105 1.31 17.61 -21.61
C GLN A 105 0.82 16.60 -20.58
N ARG A 106 -0.49 16.40 -20.45
CA ARG A 106 -1.09 15.45 -19.50
C ARG A 106 -0.64 13.98 -19.71
N LYS A 107 0.09 13.68 -20.78
CA LYS A 107 0.60 12.34 -21.14
C LYS A 107 1.92 12.00 -20.45
N ASN A 108 2.81 12.97 -20.30
CA ASN A 108 4.14 12.75 -19.73
C ASN A 108 4.25 13.51 -18.42
N LYS A 109 4.66 12.83 -17.37
CA LYS A 109 4.79 13.39 -16.03
C LYS A 109 6.13 13.00 -15.44
N ILE A 110 6.68 13.84 -14.59
CA ILE A 110 7.78 13.50 -13.71
C ILE A 110 7.27 13.73 -12.30
N LEU A 111 7.13 12.65 -11.55
CA LEU A 111 6.71 12.69 -10.16
C LEU A 111 7.92 12.55 -9.27
N GLN A 112 7.88 13.13 -8.10
CA GLN A 112 8.85 12.94 -7.04
C GLN A 112 8.16 12.55 -5.75
N ASN A 113 8.88 11.85 -4.89
CA ASN A 113 8.40 11.43 -3.59
C ASN A 113 9.55 11.40 -2.57
N LEU A 114 9.47 12.23 -1.56
CA LEU A 114 10.31 12.09 -0.36
C LEU A 114 9.57 11.15 0.60
N ASP A 115 9.92 9.88 0.57
CA ASP A 115 9.17 8.82 1.23
C ASP A 115 9.60 8.57 2.67
N ARG A 116 10.86 8.86 2.99
CA ARG A 116 11.40 8.82 4.35
C ARG A 116 12.23 10.07 4.59
N LEU A 117 11.99 10.69 5.73
CA LEU A 117 12.85 11.72 6.30
C LEU A 117 12.60 11.76 7.80
N ASN A 118 13.34 10.97 8.54
CA ASN A 118 13.16 10.83 9.98
C ASN A 118 14.47 10.66 10.73
N VAL A 119 14.39 10.88 12.03
CA VAL A 119 15.39 10.51 13.01
C VAL A 119 14.74 9.59 14.04
N GLN A 120 15.43 8.51 14.39
CA GLN A 120 15.07 7.59 15.44
C GLN A 120 16.09 7.68 16.56
N PHE A 121 15.62 7.90 17.79
CA PHE A 121 16.39 7.83 19.00
C PHE A 121 16.11 6.51 19.69
N GLN A 122 17.17 5.78 20.02
CA GLN A 122 17.09 4.47 20.66
C GLN A 122 17.48 4.58 22.12
N PHE A 123 16.61 4.09 22.99
CA PHE A 123 16.81 3.97 24.44
C PHE A 123 16.79 2.49 24.82
N ASP A 124 17.15 2.14 26.04
CA ASP A 124 17.30 0.73 26.46
C ASP A 124 16.04 -0.13 26.18
N GLU A 125 14.85 0.41 26.44
CA GLU A 125 13.58 -0.31 26.27
C GLU A 125 12.60 0.41 25.33
N SER A 126 13.01 1.49 24.67
CA SER A 126 12.09 2.28 23.86
C SER A 126 12.78 3.01 22.72
N ASP A 127 11.99 3.33 21.70
CA ASP A 127 12.39 4.10 20.53
C ASP A 127 11.48 5.30 20.34
N LEU A 128 12.04 6.43 19.96
CA LEU A 128 11.30 7.61 19.53
C LEU A 128 11.69 7.96 18.11
N THR A 129 10.73 7.89 17.19
CA THR A 129 10.94 8.27 15.78
C THR A 129 10.18 9.53 15.45
N ILE A 130 10.88 10.51 14.89
CA ILE A 130 10.32 11.81 14.51
C ILE A 130 10.54 12.05 13.04
N GLY A 131 9.49 12.40 12.31
CA GLY A 131 9.52 12.72 10.89
C GLY A 131 8.76 11.73 10.01
N ARG A 132 9.07 11.73 8.71
CA ARG A 132 8.39 10.89 7.73
C ARG A 132 8.83 9.44 7.81
N GLN A 133 7.91 8.56 8.15
CA GLN A 133 8.15 7.15 8.42
C GLN A 133 6.98 6.28 7.99
N SER A 134 7.18 4.98 7.82
CA SER A 134 6.10 4.03 7.55
C SER A 134 5.45 3.58 8.85
N ILE A 135 4.12 3.58 8.89
CA ILE A 135 3.34 3.07 10.01
C ILE A 135 2.37 2.02 9.47
N ASP A 136 2.48 0.81 9.97
CA ASP A 136 1.61 -0.32 9.67
C ASP A 136 1.01 -0.84 10.97
N LEU A 137 -0.31 -0.80 11.11
CA LEU A 137 -1.02 -1.21 12.32
C LEU A 137 -1.68 -2.59 12.19
N GLY A 138 -1.91 -3.05 10.97
CA GLY A 138 -2.68 -4.25 10.69
C GLY A 138 -1.95 -5.57 10.90
N SER A 139 -2.72 -6.65 10.98
CA SER A 139 -2.28 -8.04 11.11
C SER A 139 -2.58 -8.89 9.89
N ALA A 140 -3.70 -8.62 9.18
CA ALA A 140 -4.09 -9.37 7.99
C ALA A 140 -3.06 -9.27 6.86
N ARG A 141 -3.09 -10.19 5.91
CA ARG A 141 -2.01 -10.34 4.93
C ARG A 141 -2.32 -9.66 3.60
N MET A 142 -3.56 -9.74 3.10
CA MET A 142 -3.94 -9.16 1.83
C MET A 142 -4.64 -7.82 2.00
N ILE A 143 -5.68 -7.77 2.82
CA ILE A 143 -6.39 -6.53 3.14
C ILE A 143 -6.39 -6.35 4.65
N LYS A 144 -5.78 -5.27 5.10
CA LYS A 144 -5.63 -4.96 6.53
C LYS A 144 -6.69 -3.95 6.98
N PRO A 145 -7.70 -4.36 7.74
CA PRO A 145 -8.73 -3.47 8.27
C PRO A 145 -8.24 -2.25 9.04
N THR A 146 -7.08 -2.36 9.70
CA THR A 146 -6.51 -1.29 10.51
C THR A 146 -5.53 -0.38 9.73
N ASP A 147 -5.24 -0.68 8.47
CA ASP A 147 -4.24 0.07 7.68
C ASP A 147 -4.81 1.34 7.06
N ILE A 148 -5.00 2.36 7.90
CA ILE A 148 -5.55 3.66 7.49
C ILE A 148 -4.52 4.53 6.78
N PHE A 149 -3.25 4.46 7.20
CA PHE A 149 -2.25 5.47 6.85
C PHE A 149 -1.58 5.22 5.51
N SER A 150 -1.41 3.96 5.14
CA SER A 150 -0.74 3.58 3.89
C SER A 150 -1.29 2.27 3.31
N PRO A 151 -2.61 2.22 3.00
CA PRO A 151 -3.22 1.02 2.46
C PRO A 151 -2.61 0.66 1.11
N PHE A 152 -2.34 -0.63 0.88
CA PHE A 152 -1.98 -1.11 -0.43
C PHE A 152 -3.24 -1.29 -1.28
N ASN A 153 -3.19 -0.78 -2.50
CA ASN A 153 -4.14 -1.18 -3.52
C ASN A 153 -3.67 -2.51 -4.13
N LEU A 154 -4.53 -3.52 -4.16
CA LEU A 154 -4.24 -4.87 -4.70
C LEU A 154 -3.79 -4.87 -6.17
N GLN A 155 -4.08 -3.81 -6.92
CA GLN A 155 -3.69 -3.62 -8.32
C GLN A 155 -2.34 -2.92 -8.48
N THR A 156 -1.70 -2.48 -7.37
CA THR A 156 -0.43 -1.76 -7.43
C THR A 156 0.71 -2.71 -7.84
N ILE A 157 1.42 -2.39 -8.90
CA ILE A 157 2.54 -3.20 -9.42
C ILE A 157 3.76 -3.10 -8.51
N ASN A 158 4.04 -1.90 -7.96
CA ASN A 158 5.16 -1.67 -7.08
C ASN A 158 4.71 -1.57 -5.62
N THR A 159 4.72 -2.70 -4.90
CA THR A 159 4.28 -2.81 -3.50
C THR A 159 5.45 -2.90 -2.51
N GLU A 160 6.68 -2.67 -2.95
CA GLU A 160 7.90 -2.95 -2.17
C GLU A 160 8.05 -2.00 -0.98
N TYR A 161 7.64 -0.74 -1.14
CA TYR A 161 7.72 0.25 -0.07
C TYR A 161 6.37 0.89 0.21
N ARG A 162 5.99 0.91 1.48
CA ARG A 162 4.81 1.63 1.95
C ARG A 162 5.07 3.12 1.97
N ILE A 163 4.06 3.89 1.64
CA ILE A 163 4.10 5.36 1.69
C ILE A 163 4.36 5.82 3.12
N GLY A 164 5.32 6.74 3.30
CA GLY A 164 5.62 7.34 4.58
C GLY A 164 4.60 8.42 4.97
N VAL A 165 4.34 8.55 6.26
CA VAL A 165 3.52 9.59 6.90
C VAL A 165 4.36 10.42 7.85
N ASP A 166 4.00 11.69 8.06
CA ASP A 166 4.73 12.57 8.97
C ASP A 166 4.22 12.36 10.39
N ALA A 167 5.07 11.86 11.29
CA ALA A 167 4.65 11.45 12.63
C ALA A 167 5.69 11.66 13.71
N PHE A 168 5.19 11.77 14.95
CA PHE A 168 5.88 11.38 16.17
C PHE A 168 5.41 9.98 16.55
N ARG A 169 6.36 9.06 16.77
CA ARG A 169 6.08 7.69 17.15
C ARG A 169 6.96 7.28 18.32
N TYR A 170 6.35 6.77 19.36
CA TYR A 170 7.03 6.22 20.53
C TYR A 170 6.67 4.75 20.68
N GLN A 171 7.68 3.89 20.70
CA GLN A 171 7.56 2.45 20.88
C GLN A 171 8.27 2.05 22.16
N ARG A 172 7.63 1.24 22.99
CA ARG A 172 8.22 0.71 24.20
C ARG A 172 8.03 -0.79 24.30
N HIS A 173 9.13 -1.50 24.48
CA HIS A 173 9.11 -2.92 24.77
C HIS A 173 8.71 -3.13 26.22
N LEU A 174 7.66 -3.90 26.47
CA LEU A 174 7.18 -4.31 27.79
C LEU A 174 7.79 -5.63 28.21
N SER A 175 8.11 -6.47 27.22
CA SER A 175 8.81 -7.75 27.33
C SER A 175 9.40 -8.10 25.97
N GLU A 176 10.10 -9.25 25.88
CA GLU A 176 10.66 -9.75 24.61
C GLU A 176 9.62 -9.87 23.47
N LEU A 177 8.35 -10.12 23.82
CA LEU A 177 7.26 -10.35 22.86
C LEU A 177 6.08 -9.39 23.03
N SER A 178 6.25 -8.31 23.79
CA SER A 178 5.17 -7.35 24.05
C SER A 178 5.65 -5.93 23.87
N GLU A 179 4.86 -5.12 23.17
CA GLU A 179 5.18 -3.74 22.83
C GLU A 179 3.95 -2.85 22.95
N ILE A 180 4.15 -1.61 23.38
CA ILE A 180 3.22 -0.49 23.21
C ILE A 180 3.80 0.43 22.14
N ASP A 181 2.97 0.88 21.21
CA ASP A 181 3.30 1.79 20.13
C ASP A 181 2.26 2.91 20.09
N VAL A 182 2.71 4.14 20.29
CA VAL A 182 1.88 5.33 20.32
C VAL A 182 2.37 6.30 19.27
N GLY A 183 1.45 6.83 18.46
CA GLY A 183 1.82 7.80 17.44
C GLY A 183 0.84 8.94 17.29
N PHE A 184 1.39 10.08 16.88
CA PHE A 184 0.63 11.23 16.42
C PHE A 184 1.07 11.56 15.00
N ILE A 185 0.10 11.52 14.08
CA ILE A 185 0.33 11.70 12.64
C ILE A 185 -0.19 13.07 12.23
N PHE A 186 0.66 13.82 11.54
CA PHE A 186 0.33 15.15 11.04
C PHE A 186 -0.37 15.02 9.68
N GLY A 187 -1.58 15.54 9.64
CA GLY A 187 -2.32 15.64 8.40
C GLY A 187 -1.89 16.81 7.52
N SER A 188 -2.42 16.83 6.32
CA SER A 188 -2.09 17.81 5.29
C SER A 188 -2.22 19.23 5.82
N LYS A 189 -1.19 20.05 5.59
CA LYS A 189 -1.03 21.44 6.07
C LYS A 189 -1.01 21.59 7.60
N GLY A 190 -0.70 20.51 8.35
CA GLY A 190 -0.64 20.52 9.80
C GLY A 190 -1.97 20.81 10.50
N LYS A 191 -3.10 20.67 9.82
CA LYS A 191 -4.42 20.92 10.39
C LYS A 191 -4.84 19.77 11.30
N SER A 192 -5.34 20.07 12.49
CA SER A 192 -5.81 19.06 13.45
C SER A 192 -6.90 18.15 12.91
N GLU A 193 -7.82 18.69 12.10
CA GLU A 193 -8.91 17.96 11.43
C GLU A 193 -8.42 16.90 10.41
N ASN A 194 -7.18 17.00 9.95
CA ASN A 194 -6.53 16.06 9.04
C ASN A 194 -5.51 15.16 9.75
N SER A 195 -5.25 15.42 11.03
CA SER A 195 -4.28 14.67 11.84
C SER A 195 -4.93 13.42 12.43
N ALA A 196 -4.11 12.50 12.91
CA ALA A 196 -4.55 11.28 13.55
C ALA A 196 -3.66 10.96 14.75
N ALA A 197 -4.19 10.17 15.68
CA ALA A 197 -3.43 9.61 16.78
C ALA A 197 -3.77 8.13 16.95
N TYR A 198 -2.82 7.35 17.43
CA TYR A 198 -3.08 5.94 17.68
C TYR A 198 -2.35 5.44 18.92
N LEU A 199 -2.92 4.40 19.50
CA LEU A 199 -2.31 3.51 20.49
C LEU A 199 -2.45 2.09 19.98
N ARG A 200 -1.35 1.35 19.92
CA ARG A 200 -1.33 -0.08 19.62
C ARG A 200 -0.63 -0.84 20.73
N ILE A 201 -1.18 -1.96 21.12
CA ILE A 201 -0.57 -2.94 22.01
C ILE A 201 -0.46 -4.24 21.24
N GLN A 202 0.71 -4.85 21.28
CA GLN A 202 0.93 -6.19 20.74
C GLN A 202 1.61 -7.09 21.77
N THR A 203 1.26 -8.35 21.75
CA THR A 203 1.85 -9.37 22.63
C THR A 203 1.74 -10.75 22.02
N ASN A 204 2.61 -11.66 22.41
CA ASN A 204 2.47 -13.09 22.10
C ASN A 204 1.93 -13.83 23.31
N LEU A 205 0.84 -14.56 23.15
CA LEU A 205 0.25 -15.40 24.18
C LEU A 205 0.14 -16.84 23.67
N ARG A 206 0.94 -17.75 24.23
CA ARG A 206 0.92 -19.18 23.89
C ARG A 206 1.09 -19.48 22.40
N GLY A 207 1.96 -18.71 21.71
CA GLY A 207 2.23 -18.88 20.29
C GLY A 207 1.21 -18.20 19.36
N ALA A 208 0.31 -17.41 19.90
CA ALA A 208 -0.55 -16.52 19.13
C ALA A 208 -0.11 -15.07 19.32
N ASP A 209 0.13 -14.35 18.23
CA ASP A 209 0.37 -12.91 18.22
C ASP A 209 -0.98 -12.18 18.27
N LEU A 210 -1.14 -11.37 19.30
CA LEU A 210 -2.34 -10.58 19.55
C LEU A 210 -1.99 -9.11 19.37
N LYS A 211 -2.84 -8.38 18.65
CA LYS A 211 -2.75 -6.92 18.46
C LYS A 211 -4.07 -6.27 18.81
N ALA A 212 -4.04 -5.15 19.50
CA ALA A 212 -5.20 -4.30 19.69
C ALA A 212 -4.80 -2.84 19.41
N SER A 213 -5.64 -2.10 18.67
CA SER A 213 -5.35 -0.71 18.36
C SER A 213 -6.58 0.17 18.57
N LEU A 214 -6.30 1.41 18.97
CA LEU A 214 -7.24 2.52 19.02
C LEU A 214 -6.69 3.61 18.11
N VAL A 215 -7.47 4.09 17.13
CA VAL A 215 -7.04 5.14 16.19
C VAL A 215 -8.10 6.22 16.11
N GLU A 216 -7.71 7.46 16.37
CA GLU A 216 -8.53 8.65 16.21
C GLU A 216 -8.13 9.38 14.93
N TYR A 217 -9.08 9.61 14.00
CA TYR A 217 -8.83 10.31 12.74
C TYR A 217 -10.13 10.91 12.20
N ALA A 218 -10.08 12.08 11.60
CA ALA A 218 -11.18 12.69 10.84
C ALA A 218 -12.57 12.60 11.56
N ARG A 219 -12.61 12.80 12.89
CA ARG A 219 -13.81 12.62 13.77
C ARG A 219 -14.36 11.19 13.79
N GLN A 220 -13.51 10.21 13.52
CA GLN A 220 -13.78 8.80 13.62
C GLN A 220 -12.87 8.18 14.67
N THR A 221 -13.36 7.19 15.37
CA THR A 221 -12.60 6.31 16.25
C THR A 221 -12.62 4.91 15.70
N LEU A 222 -11.46 4.33 15.43
CA LEU A 222 -11.32 2.94 15.03
C LEU A 222 -10.80 2.11 16.21
N TYR A 223 -11.52 1.05 16.52
CA TYR A 223 -11.11 0.00 17.46
C TYR A 223 -10.75 -1.24 16.67
N SER A 224 -9.58 -1.80 16.86
CA SER A 224 -9.19 -3.02 16.16
C SER A 224 -8.68 -4.10 17.11
N PHE A 225 -8.87 -5.34 16.66
CA PHE A 225 -8.28 -6.52 17.25
C PHE A 225 -7.79 -7.46 16.15
N GLY A 226 -6.57 -7.97 16.31
CA GLY A 226 -5.96 -8.94 15.41
C GLY A 226 -5.38 -10.12 16.18
N ILE A 227 -5.47 -11.29 15.58
CA ILE A 227 -4.80 -12.52 16.03
C ILE A 227 -4.13 -13.20 14.86
N GLU A 228 -2.87 -13.57 15.03
CA GLU A 228 -2.11 -14.42 14.10
C GLU A 228 -1.57 -15.62 14.87
N THR A 229 -1.76 -16.82 14.33
CA THR A 229 -1.28 -18.03 14.96
C THR A 229 -1.07 -19.14 13.94
N SER A 230 -0.48 -20.24 14.38
CA SER A 230 -0.33 -21.44 13.55
C SER A 230 -1.20 -22.56 14.10
N ILE A 231 -2.04 -23.13 13.25
CA ILE A 231 -2.86 -24.31 13.57
C ILE A 231 -2.29 -25.47 12.77
N LYS A 232 -1.57 -26.38 13.47
CA LYS A 232 -0.80 -27.48 12.87
C LYS A 232 0.28 -26.93 11.90
N LYS A 233 0.08 -27.10 10.58
CA LYS A 233 1.00 -26.64 9.51
C LYS A 233 0.45 -25.46 8.71
N SER A 234 -0.62 -24.84 9.19
CA SER A 234 -1.27 -23.72 8.51
C SER A 234 -1.18 -22.47 9.37
N GLY A 235 -0.81 -21.35 8.78
CA GLY A 235 -0.99 -20.04 9.40
C GLY A 235 -2.46 -19.66 9.38
N PHE A 236 -2.90 -18.96 10.39
CA PHE A 236 -4.25 -18.43 10.55
C PHE A 236 -4.16 -16.99 11.02
N TRP A 237 -4.99 -16.12 10.46
CA TRP A 237 -5.16 -14.75 10.96
C TRP A 237 -6.62 -14.32 10.91
N LEU A 238 -6.98 -13.48 11.87
CA LEU A 238 -8.23 -12.74 11.92
C LEU A 238 -7.91 -11.31 12.32
N GLU A 239 -8.43 -10.34 11.59
CA GLU A 239 -8.37 -8.93 11.96
C GLU A 239 -9.76 -8.32 11.83
N VAL A 240 -10.18 -7.59 12.86
CA VAL A 240 -11.46 -6.89 12.92
C VAL A 240 -11.19 -5.43 13.27
N ALA A 241 -11.81 -4.51 12.56
CA ALA A 241 -11.81 -3.09 12.87
C ALA A 241 -13.25 -2.55 12.87
N ASP A 242 -13.67 -1.93 13.97
CA ASP A 242 -14.95 -1.27 14.14
C ASP A 242 -14.75 0.24 14.19
N VAL A 243 -15.34 0.97 13.25
CA VAL A 243 -15.20 2.42 13.10
C VAL A 243 -16.48 3.08 13.55
N ARG A 244 -16.34 4.10 14.41
CA ARG A 244 -17.45 4.86 14.99
C ARG A 244 -17.18 6.36 14.92
N GLY A 245 -18.22 7.14 14.66
CA GLY A 245 -18.15 8.59 14.55
C GLY A 245 -19.19 9.12 13.58
N ASP A 246 -18.77 9.97 12.64
CA ASP A 246 -19.64 10.47 11.58
C ASP A 246 -20.12 9.34 10.64
N GLU A 247 -19.33 8.29 10.50
CA GLU A 247 -19.67 7.04 9.81
C GLU A 247 -19.54 5.87 10.79
N HIS A 248 -20.32 4.80 10.56
CA HIS A 248 -20.23 3.58 11.36
C HIS A 248 -20.18 2.37 10.45
N TYR A 249 -19.08 1.61 10.54
CA TYR A 249 -18.88 0.40 9.75
C TYR A 249 -17.84 -0.52 10.42
N THR A 250 -17.88 -1.80 10.05
CA THR A 250 -16.95 -2.82 10.54
C THR A 250 -16.23 -3.45 9.34
N LEU A 251 -14.92 -3.62 9.46
CA LEU A 251 -14.08 -4.32 8.50
C LEU A 251 -13.57 -5.61 9.13
N ILE A 252 -13.57 -6.73 8.39
CA ILE A 252 -13.10 -8.02 8.89
C ILE A 252 -12.26 -8.68 7.81
N SER A 253 -11.05 -9.14 8.16
CA SER A 253 -10.24 -10.02 7.32
C SER A 253 -9.92 -11.31 8.06
N LEU A 254 -10.22 -12.43 7.43
CA LEU A 254 -10.00 -13.78 7.95
C LEU A 254 -9.27 -14.61 6.92
N GLY A 255 -8.17 -15.24 7.27
CA GLY A 255 -7.42 -16.02 6.31
C GLY A 255 -6.64 -17.18 6.86
N LEU A 256 -6.22 -18.01 5.93
CA LEU A 256 -5.40 -19.20 6.14
C LEU A 256 -4.31 -19.24 5.07
N ASP A 257 -3.13 -19.71 5.47
CA ASP A 257 -2.07 -20.05 4.54
C ASP A 257 -1.45 -21.43 4.86
N ARG A 258 -0.80 -22.00 3.85
CA ARG A 258 -0.10 -23.25 4.00
C ARG A 258 0.96 -23.46 2.92
N ALA A 259 2.14 -23.95 3.33
CA ALA A 259 3.07 -24.58 2.43
C ALA A 259 2.53 -25.98 2.04
N LEU A 260 2.15 -26.14 0.77
CA LEU A 260 1.64 -27.40 0.21
C LEU A 260 2.78 -28.36 -0.12
N SER A 261 3.94 -27.81 -0.49
CA SER A 261 5.23 -28.49 -0.65
C SER A 261 6.37 -27.55 -0.28
N GLU A 262 7.62 -27.98 -0.47
CA GLU A 262 8.81 -27.12 -0.27
C GLU A 262 8.85 -25.92 -1.21
N THR A 263 8.19 -26.01 -2.37
CA THR A 263 8.19 -24.98 -3.42
C THR A 263 6.82 -24.37 -3.70
N LEU A 264 5.76 -24.87 -3.07
CA LEU A 264 4.39 -24.44 -3.35
C LEU A 264 3.72 -23.93 -2.07
N PHE A 265 3.27 -22.69 -2.12
CA PHE A 265 2.59 -22.00 -1.04
C PHE A 265 1.22 -21.50 -1.51
N ALA A 266 0.19 -21.70 -0.71
CA ALA A 266 -1.16 -21.23 -0.99
C ALA A 266 -1.73 -20.47 0.20
N GLN A 267 -2.55 -19.46 -0.09
CA GLN A 267 -3.30 -18.71 0.90
C GLN A 267 -4.69 -18.34 0.37
N ILE A 268 -5.61 -18.19 1.31
CA ILE A 268 -6.94 -17.67 1.05
C ILE A 268 -7.29 -16.65 2.11
N GLU A 269 -7.95 -15.57 1.71
CA GLU A 269 -8.50 -14.57 2.63
C GLU A 269 -9.93 -14.24 2.24
N TYR A 270 -10.81 -14.10 3.22
CA TYR A 270 -12.11 -13.48 3.10
C TYR A 270 -12.05 -12.10 3.74
N HIS A 271 -12.58 -11.09 3.04
CA HIS A 271 -12.67 -9.73 3.54
C HIS A 271 -14.11 -9.22 3.48
N HIS A 272 -14.61 -8.76 4.64
CA HIS A 272 -15.86 -8.02 4.73
C HIS A 272 -15.57 -6.52 4.88
N ASN A 273 -16.12 -5.74 3.96
CA ASN A 273 -16.02 -4.29 3.91
C ASN A 273 -17.37 -3.66 4.27
N GLY A 274 -17.62 -3.39 5.56
CA GLY A 274 -18.85 -2.74 6.00
C GLY A 274 -19.04 -1.31 5.51
N ALA A 275 -17.96 -0.62 5.08
CA ALA A 275 -18.05 0.69 4.44
C ALA A 275 -18.55 0.59 2.99
N GLY A 276 -18.49 -0.60 2.37
CA GLY A 276 -18.93 -0.86 1.01
C GLY A 276 -20.45 -0.76 0.82
N THR A 277 -20.88 -1.09 -0.39
CA THR A 277 -22.31 -1.09 -0.73
C THR A 277 -22.67 -2.27 -1.62
N ASP A 278 -23.93 -2.76 -1.48
CA ASP A 278 -24.48 -3.81 -2.34
C ASP A 278 -24.95 -3.29 -3.71
N ASP A 279 -25.03 -1.97 -3.85
CA ASP A 279 -25.45 -1.31 -5.08
C ASP A 279 -24.25 -0.74 -5.85
N SER A 280 -23.86 -1.38 -6.94
CA SER A 280 -22.75 -0.92 -7.79
C SER A 280 -22.97 0.48 -8.39
N PHE A 281 -24.22 0.93 -8.54
CA PHE A 281 -24.52 2.29 -8.98
C PHE A 281 -24.12 3.36 -7.93
N ALA A 282 -23.97 2.96 -6.67
CA ALA A 282 -23.54 3.83 -5.59
C ALA A 282 -22.00 3.92 -5.44
N TYR A 283 -21.22 3.07 -6.10
CA TYR A 283 -19.74 3.07 -6.01
C TYR A 283 -19.09 4.45 -6.22
N PRO A 284 -19.49 5.24 -7.25
CA PRO A 284 -18.91 6.57 -7.42
C PRO A 284 -19.21 7.57 -6.28
N LYS A 285 -20.25 7.31 -5.49
CA LYS A 285 -20.59 8.14 -4.33
C LYS A 285 -19.70 7.81 -3.14
N LYS A 286 -19.31 6.54 -2.99
CA LYS A 286 -18.46 6.05 -1.90
C LYS A 286 -17.11 6.77 -1.83
N ILE A 287 -16.52 7.14 -2.97
CA ILE A 287 -15.25 7.86 -3.03
C ILE A 287 -15.25 9.16 -2.19
N LYS A 288 -16.44 9.74 -1.91
CA LYS A 288 -16.57 10.98 -1.14
C LYS A 288 -16.70 10.75 0.37
N GLU A 289 -16.91 9.52 0.80
CA GLU A 289 -17.05 9.15 2.21
C GLU A 289 -15.68 9.17 2.92
N ILE A 290 -15.68 9.40 4.22
CA ILE A 290 -14.48 9.51 5.06
C ILE A 290 -13.70 8.19 5.02
N ALA A 291 -14.41 7.06 5.01
CA ALA A 291 -13.82 5.72 4.88
C ALA A 291 -12.85 5.61 3.69
N TYR A 292 -13.24 6.16 2.53
CA TYR A 292 -12.44 6.10 1.29
C TYR A 292 -11.42 7.22 1.19
N GLN A 293 -11.69 8.40 1.73
CA GLN A 293 -10.78 9.53 1.64
C GLN A 293 -9.67 9.50 2.70
N LYS A 294 -9.97 8.99 3.90
CA LYS A 294 -9.09 9.05 5.06
C LYS A 294 -9.00 7.74 5.84
N GLY A 295 -9.95 6.83 5.68
CA GLY A 295 -10.03 5.57 6.41
C GLY A 295 -9.29 4.39 5.77
N GLY A 296 -8.59 4.61 4.66
CA GLY A 296 -7.80 3.55 4.02
C GLY A 296 -8.63 2.51 3.24
N VAL A 297 -9.96 2.67 3.14
CA VAL A 297 -10.80 1.75 2.38
C VAL A 297 -10.60 1.97 0.88
N THR A 298 -10.33 0.90 0.14
CA THR A 298 -10.08 0.95 -1.31
C THR A 298 -11.08 0.17 -2.14
N LEU A 299 -11.83 -0.74 -1.52
CA LEU A 299 -12.78 -1.64 -2.17
C LEU A 299 -14.22 -1.12 -2.01
N PHE A 300 -15.05 -1.25 -3.07
CA PHE A 300 -16.39 -0.65 -3.10
C PHE A 300 -17.52 -1.61 -2.73
N GLY A 301 -17.37 -2.91 -3.03
CA GLY A 301 -18.31 -3.95 -2.61
C GLY A 301 -18.20 -4.26 -1.13
N LYS A 302 -19.05 -5.15 -0.63
CA LYS A 302 -19.04 -5.56 0.78
C LYS A 302 -18.21 -6.81 1.05
N ASP A 303 -18.27 -7.80 0.18
CA ASP A 303 -17.69 -9.11 0.47
C ASP A 303 -16.74 -9.55 -0.63
N TYR A 304 -15.56 -10.03 -0.22
CA TYR A 304 -14.49 -10.42 -1.12
C TYR A 304 -13.88 -11.75 -0.71
N PHE A 305 -13.51 -12.54 -1.72
CA PHE A 305 -12.72 -13.75 -1.56
C PHE A 305 -11.42 -13.62 -2.35
N LEU A 306 -10.29 -13.85 -1.68
CA LEU A 306 -8.95 -13.58 -2.18
C LEU A 306 -8.08 -14.85 -2.08
N PRO A 307 -8.12 -15.76 -3.07
CA PRO A 307 -7.19 -16.87 -3.14
C PRO A 307 -5.89 -16.46 -3.81
N SER A 308 -4.77 -17.02 -3.36
CA SER A 308 -3.51 -16.95 -4.10
C SER A 308 -2.66 -18.20 -3.91
N ILE A 309 -1.82 -18.46 -4.89
CA ILE A 309 -0.85 -19.54 -4.89
C ILE A 309 0.46 -19.02 -5.49
N SER A 310 1.57 -19.41 -4.88
CA SER A 310 2.92 -19.11 -5.40
C SER A 310 3.75 -20.37 -5.47
N ALA A 311 4.53 -20.48 -6.53
CA ALA A 311 5.39 -21.62 -6.81
C ALA A 311 6.81 -21.16 -7.12
N GLN A 312 7.79 -21.70 -6.40
CA GLN A 312 9.19 -21.59 -6.78
C GLN A 312 9.49 -22.65 -7.85
N ILE A 313 9.41 -22.25 -9.12
CA ILE A 313 9.63 -23.15 -10.27
C ILE A 313 11.11 -23.54 -10.38
N SER A 314 12.00 -22.62 -10.02
CA SER A 314 13.43 -22.85 -9.88
C SER A 314 13.99 -21.92 -8.78
N PRO A 315 15.24 -22.11 -8.31
CA PRO A 315 15.83 -21.20 -7.32
C PRO A 315 15.86 -19.72 -7.76
N LEU A 316 15.80 -19.46 -9.06
CA LEU A 316 15.86 -18.10 -9.63
C LEU A 316 14.50 -17.63 -10.20
N PHE A 317 13.47 -18.48 -10.25
CA PHE A 317 12.19 -18.12 -10.86
C PHE A 317 11.01 -18.50 -9.98
N ASN A 318 10.23 -17.48 -9.61
CA ASN A 318 8.98 -17.61 -8.87
C ASN A 318 7.79 -17.24 -9.76
N LEU A 319 6.70 -18.00 -9.64
CA LEU A 319 5.43 -17.76 -10.31
C LEU A 319 4.33 -17.62 -9.25
N SER A 320 3.53 -16.55 -9.34
CA SER A 320 2.41 -16.30 -8.43
C SER A 320 1.13 -16.05 -9.20
N LEU A 321 0.05 -16.69 -8.77
CA LEU A 321 -1.30 -16.47 -9.27
C LEU A 321 -2.16 -16.00 -8.09
N GLY A 322 -2.82 -14.85 -8.24
CA GLY A 322 -3.75 -14.30 -7.27
C GLY A 322 -5.07 -13.92 -7.92
N ALA A 323 -6.14 -13.92 -7.15
CA ALA A 323 -7.42 -13.40 -7.58
C ALA A 323 -8.13 -12.64 -6.46
N VAL A 324 -8.97 -11.69 -6.85
CA VAL A 324 -9.91 -10.98 -6.01
C VAL A 324 -11.29 -11.14 -6.61
N PHE A 325 -12.16 -11.84 -5.93
CA PHE A 325 -13.55 -11.99 -6.31
C PHE A 325 -14.41 -11.06 -5.45
N ASN A 326 -15.01 -10.06 -6.07
CA ASN A 326 -16.05 -9.27 -5.44
C ASN A 326 -17.36 -10.07 -5.45
N LEU A 327 -17.73 -10.64 -4.29
CA LEU A 327 -18.92 -11.48 -4.14
C LEU A 327 -20.22 -10.66 -4.17
N THR A 328 -20.11 -9.34 -4.02
CA THR A 328 -21.26 -8.42 -4.02
C THR A 328 -21.80 -8.17 -5.42
N ASP A 329 -20.93 -7.96 -6.41
CA ASP A 329 -21.32 -7.61 -7.78
C ASP A 329 -20.89 -8.64 -8.83
N ASN A 330 -20.26 -9.77 -8.40
CA ASN A 330 -19.73 -10.85 -9.22
C ASN A 330 -18.65 -10.42 -10.21
N SER A 331 -17.91 -9.35 -9.92
CA SER A 331 -16.74 -8.96 -10.69
C SER A 331 -15.45 -9.54 -10.09
N SER A 332 -14.40 -9.59 -10.87
CA SER A 332 -13.13 -10.16 -10.43
C SER A 332 -11.91 -9.51 -11.05
N PHE A 333 -10.81 -9.58 -10.32
CA PHE A 333 -9.46 -9.25 -10.76
C PHE A 333 -8.56 -10.47 -10.55
N ILE A 334 -7.82 -10.86 -11.60
CA ILE A 334 -6.87 -11.97 -11.58
C ILE A 334 -5.50 -11.44 -11.96
N SER A 335 -4.47 -11.85 -11.24
CA SER A 335 -3.08 -11.50 -11.48
C SER A 335 -2.21 -12.75 -11.62
N LEU A 336 -1.39 -12.80 -12.68
CA LEU A 336 -0.33 -13.79 -12.86
C LEU A 336 0.99 -13.04 -12.93
N LEU A 337 1.92 -13.37 -12.03
CA LEU A 337 3.19 -12.68 -11.86
C LEU A 337 4.34 -13.69 -11.91
N GLY A 338 5.30 -13.49 -12.81
CA GLY A 338 6.56 -14.22 -12.85
C GLY A 338 7.70 -13.31 -12.45
N ALA A 339 8.54 -13.72 -11.52
CA ALA A 339 9.71 -12.99 -11.04
C ALA A 339 10.98 -13.82 -11.27
N TRP A 340 11.90 -13.29 -12.06
CA TRP A 340 13.17 -13.94 -12.38
C TRP A 340 14.35 -13.13 -11.85
N SER A 341 15.18 -13.78 -11.02
CA SER A 341 16.46 -13.25 -10.54
C SER A 341 17.54 -13.56 -11.58
N ALA A 342 17.80 -12.62 -12.50
CA ALA A 342 18.74 -12.84 -13.60
C ALA A 342 20.21 -12.76 -13.13
N THR A 343 20.49 -11.87 -12.15
CA THR A 343 21.76 -11.78 -11.42
C THR A 343 21.48 -11.41 -9.96
N GLU A 344 22.53 -11.26 -9.14
CA GLU A 344 22.39 -10.83 -7.74
C GLU A 344 21.65 -9.49 -7.58
N ASN A 345 21.84 -8.56 -8.51
CA ASN A 345 21.31 -7.20 -8.44
C ASN A 345 20.27 -6.88 -9.53
N PHE A 346 20.02 -7.81 -10.46
CA PHE A 346 19.15 -7.56 -11.59
C PHE A 346 18.01 -8.60 -11.66
N TYR A 347 16.76 -8.08 -11.69
CA TYR A 347 15.53 -8.88 -11.69
C TYR A 347 14.65 -8.46 -12.84
N ILE A 348 13.88 -9.41 -13.36
CA ILE A 348 12.88 -9.21 -14.41
C ILE A 348 11.55 -9.76 -13.91
N ASP A 349 10.54 -8.89 -13.84
CA ASP A 349 9.17 -9.32 -13.58
C ASP A 349 8.35 -9.28 -14.86
N LEU A 350 7.49 -10.27 -15.01
CA LEU A 350 6.45 -10.34 -16.04
C LEU A 350 5.11 -10.44 -15.34
N GLY A 351 4.14 -9.66 -15.76
CA GLY A 351 2.82 -9.66 -15.18
C GLY A 351 1.71 -9.63 -16.20
N TRP A 352 0.63 -10.31 -15.86
CA TRP A 352 -0.62 -10.27 -16.59
C TRP A 352 -1.78 -10.06 -15.61
N TYR A 353 -2.59 -9.05 -15.89
CA TYR A 353 -3.78 -8.71 -15.15
C TYR A 353 -5.00 -8.89 -16.02
N HIS A 354 -6.02 -9.53 -15.50
CA HIS A 354 -7.30 -9.72 -16.13
C HIS A 354 -8.42 -9.25 -15.21
N PHE A 355 -9.33 -8.49 -15.77
CA PHE A 355 -10.48 -7.96 -15.07
C PHE A 355 -11.75 -8.49 -15.72
N SER A 356 -12.74 -8.82 -14.93
CA SER A 356 -14.04 -9.31 -15.40
C SER A 356 -15.16 -8.70 -14.57
N GLY A 357 -16.21 -8.25 -15.24
CA GLY A 357 -17.35 -7.63 -14.59
C GLY A 357 -18.31 -7.05 -15.62
N ARG A 358 -19.32 -6.34 -15.13
CA ARG A 358 -20.25 -5.60 -15.99
C ARG A 358 -19.67 -4.25 -16.36
N ASP A 359 -19.76 -3.90 -17.63
CA ASP A 359 -19.31 -2.64 -18.20
C ASP A 359 -20.06 -1.42 -17.62
N PHE A 360 -19.72 -0.24 -18.14
CA PHE A 360 -20.49 0.97 -17.89
C PHE A 360 -21.96 0.78 -18.26
N LEU A 361 -22.82 1.28 -17.39
CA LEU A 361 -24.26 1.35 -17.63
C LEU A 361 -24.65 2.81 -17.87
N GLU A 362 -25.47 3.04 -18.90
CA GLU A 362 -26.06 4.35 -19.14
C GLU A 362 -27.38 4.45 -18.35
N LEU A 363 -27.43 5.39 -17.43
CA LEU A 363 -28.67 5.71 -16.69
C LEU A 363 -29.69 6.38 -17.63
N PRO A 364 -30.99 6.34 -17.29
CA PRO A 364 -32.03 7.06 -18.06
C PRO A 364 -31.76 8.56 -18.23
N SER A 365 -30.95 9.14 -17.34
CA SER A 365 -30.47 10.53 -17.40
C SER A 365 -29.37 10.77 -18.45
N GLY A 366 -28.91 9.76 -19.16
CA GLY A 366 -27.76 9.80 -20.07
C GLY A 366 -26.40 9.82 -19.37
N LYS A 367 -26.35 9.69 -18.05
CA LYS A 367 -25.13 9.66 -17.25
C LYS A 367 -24.59 8.23 -17.19
N LEU A 368 -23.27 8.07 -17.42
CA LEU A 368 -22.60 6.80 -17.26
C LEU A 368 -22.31 6.52 -15.79
N THR A 369 -22.49 5.29 -15.37
CA THR A 369 -22.15 4.77 -14.04
C THR A 369 -21.44 3.43 -14.14
N LEU A 370 -20.77 3.00 -13.05
CA LEU A 370 -20.10 1.71 -12.98
C LEU A 370 -21.12 0.58 -12.93
N GLY A 371 -20.96 -0.42 -13.80
CA GLY A 371 -21.76 -1.65 -13.74
C GLY A 371 -21.27 -2.59 -12.65
N SER A 372 -19.96 -2.61 -12.41
CA SER A 372 -19.29 -3.41 -11.39
C SER A 372 -17.94 -2.80 -11.06
N GLU A 373 -17.28 -3.27 -9.99
CA GLU A 373 -15.99 -2.72 -9.53
C GLU A 373 -14.85 -2.98 -10.53
N TYR A 374 -14.78 -4.18 -11.08
CA TYR A 374 -13.72 -4.60 -11.99
C TYR A 374 -14.11 -4.59 -13.48
N GLY A 375 -15.31 -4.16 -13.83
CA GLY A 375 -15.79 -4.18 -15.22
C GLY A 375 -15.18 -3.11 -16.14
N LEU A 376 -14.56 -2.08 -15.59
CA LEU A 376 -13.96 -0.97 -16.37
C LEU A 376 -12.59 -1.29 -16.94
N ASN A 377 -11.88 -2.18 -16.33
CA ASN A 377 -10.53 -2.53 -16.70
C ASN A 377 -10.56 -3.76 -17.60
N SER A 378 -9.89 -3.71 -18.72
CA SER A 378 -9.94 -4.82 -19.66
C SER A 378 -8.83 -5.82 -19.46
N GLY A 379 -7.70 -5.44 -19.03
CA GLY A 379 -6.56 -6.32 -18.87
C GLY A 379 -5.26 -5.60 -19.19
N SER A 380 -4.20 -6.06 -18.57
CA SER A 380 -2.89 -5.47 -18.74
C SER A 380 -1.82 -6.54 -18.81
N VAL A 381 -0.81 -6.28 -19.63
CA VAL A 381 0.44 -7.05 -19.62
C VAL A 381 1.57 -6.06 -19.31
N PHE A 382 2.47 -6.44 -18.43
CA PHE A 382 3.60 -5.60 -18.12
C PHE A 382 4.88 -6.40 -17.94
N THR A 383 6.00 -5.69 -18.12
CA THR A 383 7.33 -6.16 -17.73
C THR A 383 8.02 -5.09 -16.92
N THR A 384 8.71 -5.51 -15.86
CA THR A 384 9.53 -4.61 -15.04
C THR A 384 10.95 -5.10 -14.98
N LEU A 385 11.89 -4.26 -15.37
CA LEU A 385 13.32 -4.47 -15.17
C LEU A 385 13.73 -3.76 -13.89
N LYS A 386 14.42 -4.44 -12.97
CA LYS A 386 14.81 -3.92 -11.67
C LYS A 386 16.30 -4.10 -11.47
N TYR A 387 16.99 -3.03 -11.08
CA TYR A 387 18.40 -3.05 -10.69
C TYR A 387 18.57 -2.42 -9.31
N TYR A 388 19.21 -3.14 -8.40
CA TYR A 388 19.48 -2.68 -7.03
C TYR A 388 20.98 -2.41 -6.85
N PHE A 389 21.33 -1.40 -6.05
CA PHE A 389 22.71 -1.01 -5.77
C PHE A 389 22.88 -0.52 -4.31
#